data_32e232ea08e0bffe0687c831af1870a8
#
_entry.id   32e232ea08e0bffe0687c831af1870a8
#
_cell.length_a   1.000
_cell.length_b   1.000
_cell.length_c   1.000
_cell.angle_alpha   90.00
_cell.angle_beta   90.00
_cell.angle_gamma   90.00
#
_symmetry.space_group_name_H-M   'P 1'
#
loop_
_entity.id
_entity.type
_entity.pdbx_description
1 polymer ?
#
loop_
_entity_poly.entity_id
_entity_poly.type
_entity_poly.pdbx_seq_one_letter_code
_entity_poly.pdbx_strand_id
1 'polypeptide(L)'
;LAERRSQRAGSLSGGEQQMLAIARALMSRPKLLLCDEPSMGLAPLITQELFQVLERLNKEEGLSVLLVEQNANLAMHMADRVYLLETGRIVASGSAAELSADDSIRKAYLGF
;
A
#
# COMPACT_ATOMS: atom_id res chain seq x y z
N LEU A 1 -15.13 5.24 9.89
CA LEU A 1 -16.29 4.74 9.10
C LEU A 1 -17.51 4.44 9.95
N ALA A 2 -17.34 4.01 11.22
CA ALA A 2 -18.46 3.66 12.08
C ALA A 2 -19.43 4.83 12.28
N GLU A 3 -18.91 6.05 12.37
CA GLU A 3 -19.72 7.27 12.51
C GLU A 3 -20.52 7.60 11.26
N ARG A 4 -20.15 7.05 10.11
CA ARG A 4 -20.72 7.34 8.81
C ARG A 4 -21.35 6.13 8.15
N ARG A 5 -21.65 5.08 8.90
CA ARG A 5 -22.17 3.84 8.33
C ARG A 5 -23.51 3.96 7.62
N SER A 6 -24.29 4.99 7.94
CA SER A 6 -25.55 5.26 7.27
C SER A 6 -25.40 6.15 6.04
N GLN A 7 -24.20 6.66 5.77
CA GLN A 7 -23.91 7.52 4.63
C GLN A 7 -23.71 6.69 3.36
N ARG A 8 -24.15 7.22 2.23
CA ARG A 8 -23.93 6.56 0.93
C ARG A 8 -22.44 6.55 0.60
N ALA A 9 -21.94 5.42 0.07
CA ALA A 9 -20.54 5.27 -0.30
C ALA A 9 -20.05 6.34 -1.26
N GLY A 10 -20.90 6.76 -2.23
CA GLY A 10 -20.54 7.78 -3.20
C GLY A 10 -20.30 9.17 -2.64
N SER A 11 -20.74 9.44 -1.39
CA SER A 11 -20.55 10.73 -0.73
C SER A 11 -19.36 10.74 0.24
N LEU A 12 -18.61 9.62 0.34
CA LEU A 12 -17.43 9.53 1.19
C LEU A 12 -16.21 10.19 0.54
N SER A 13 -15.26 10.63 1.35
CA SER A 13 -13.98 11.12 0.85
C SER A 13 -13.20 9.99 0.15
N GLY A 14 -12.16 10.35 -0.62
CA GLY A 14 -11.30 9.37 -1.27
C GLY A 14 -10.70 8.36 -0.30
N GLY A 15 -10.22 8.82 0.86
CA GLY A 15 -9.66 7.96 1.89
C GLY A 15 -10.70 7.02 2.49
N GLU A 16 -11.88 7.54 2.77
CA GLU A 16 -12.98 6.74 3.28
C GLU A 16 -13.43 5.70 2.26
N GLN A 17 -13.45 6.04 0.98
CA GLN A 17 -13.77 5.11 -0.10
C GLN A 17 -12.75 3.98 -0.18
N GLN A 18 -11.45 4.29 -0.02
CA GLN A 18 -10.40 3.27 0.01
C GLN A 18 -10.55 2.34 1.21
N MET A 19 -10.82 2.90 2.39
CA MET A 19 -11.07 2.08 3.58
C MET A 19 -12.29 1.19 3.41
N LEU A 20 -13.33 1.69 2.79
CA LEU A 20 -14.54 0.91 2.51
C LEU A 20 -14.24 -0.24 1.54
N ALA A 21 -13.44 0.03 0.50
CA ALA A 21 -13.04 -0.99 -0.48
C ALA A 21 -12.26 -2.12 0.20
N ILE A 22 -11.32 -1.77 1.10
CA ILE A 22 -10.56 -2.75 1.87
C ILE A 22 -11.50 -3.56 2.78
N ALA A 23 -12.39 -2.90 3.48
CA ALA A 23 -13.35 -3.57 4.36
C ALA A 23 -14.22 -4.56 3.59
N ARG A 24 -14.68 -4.19 2.41
CA ARG A 24 -15.47 -5.08 1.54
C ARG A 24 -14.67 -6.29 1.09
N ALA A 25 -13.41 -6.08 0.70
CA ALA A 25 -12.53 -7.17 0.30
C ALA A 25 -12.31 -8.15 1.46
N LEU A 26 -12.16 -7.63 2.69
CA LEU A 26 -11.94 -8.45 3.88
C LEU A 26 -13.15 -9.31 4.26
N MET A 27 -14.35 -8.95 3.82
CA MET A 27 -15.55 -9.74 4.09
C MET A 27 -15.47 -11.15 3.50
N SER A 28 -14.69 -11.36 2.45
CA SER A 28 -14.48 -12.67 1.86
C SER A 28 -13.44 -13.52 2.60
N ARG A 29 -12.86 -12.99 3.67
CA ARG A 29 -11.78 -13.64 4.46
C ARG A 29 -10.62 -14.10 3.58
N PRO A 30 -9.99 -13.16 2.83
CA PRO A 30 -8.92 -13.53 1.90
C PRO A 30 -7.65 -13.91 2.64
N LYS A 31 -6.78 -14.65 1.96
CA LYS A 31 -5.41 -14.90 2.40
C LYS A 31 -4.44 -13.91 1.75
N LEU A 32 -4.84 -13.30 0.66
CA LEU A 32 -4.06 -12.34 -0.10
C LEU A 32 -4.94 -11.16 -0.49
N LEU A 33 -4.46 -9.96 -0.22
CA LEU A 33 -5.09 -8.72 -0.61
C LEU A 33 -4.24 -8.07 -1.70
N LEU A 34 -4.87 -7.73 -2.82
CA LEU A 34 -4.21 -7.03 -3.93
C LEU A 34 -4.58 -5.55 -3.86
N CYS A 35 -3.57 -4.68 -3.74
CA CYS A 35 -3.76 -3.23 -3.65
C CYS A 35 -3.01 -2.56 -4.81
N ASP A 36 -3.76 -1.96 -5.72
CA ASP A 36 -3.20 -1.28 -6.89
C ASP A 36 -3.22 0.24 -6.68
N GLU A 37 -2.07 0.81 -6.39
CA GLU A 37 -1.87 2.23 -6.12
C GLU A 37 -2.90 2.82 -5.15
N PRO A 38 -3.02 2.25 -3.94
CA PRO A 38 -4.08 2.65 -3.02
C PRO A 38 -3.95 4.09 -2.49
N SER A 39 -2.76 4.69 -2.59
CA SER A 39 -2.54 6.06 -2.14
C SER A 39 -2.85 7.11 -3.21
N MET A 40 -3.18 6.71 -4.44
CA MET A 40 -3.41 7.65 -5.53
C MET A 40 -4.53 8.62 -5.20
N GLY A 41 -4.25 9.91 -5.32
CA GLY A 41 -5.23 10.97 -5.09
C GLY A 41 -5.54 11.25 -3.62
N LEU A 42 -4.84 10.62 -2.67
CA LEU A 42 -5.06 10.84 -1.25
C LEU A 42 -4.09 11.86 -0.67
N ALA A 43 -4.57 12.63 0.32
CA ALA A 43 -3.72 13.54 1.08
C ALA A 43 -2.69 12.74 1.90
N PRO A 44 -1.51 13.32 2.21
CA PRO A 44 -0.44 12.60 2.92
C PRO A 44 -0.86 11.96 4.24
N LEU A 45 -1.64 12.65 5.07
CA LEU A 45 -2.09 12.08 6.33
C LEU A 45 -3.03 10.90 6.14
N ILE A 46 -3.91 10.98 5.15
CA ILE A 46 -4.84 9.89 4.83
C ILE A 46 -4.07 8.69 4.28
N THR A 47 -3.05 8.94 3.47
CA THR A 47 -2.16 7.90 2.96
C THR A 47 -1.46 7.17 4.11
N GLN A 48 -0.96 7.90 5.11
CA GLN A 48 -0.34 7.29 6.28
C GLN A 48 -1.32 6.39 7.04
N GLU A 49 -2.54 6.86 7.26
CA GLU A 49 -3.58 6.07 7.93
C GLU A 49 -3.88 4.79 7.17
N LEU A 50 -4.01 4.88 5.85
CA LEU A 50 -4.26 3.74 4.98
C LEU A 50 -3.15 2.69 5.11
N PHE A 51 -1.89 3.13 5.03
CA PHE A 51 -0.75 2.22 5.12
C PHE A 51 -0.60 1.61 6.50
N GLN A 52 -0.96 2.34 7.56
CA GLN A 52 -1.00 1.78 8.91
C GLN A 52 -2.01 0.64 9.02
N VAL A 53 -3.17 0.78 8.39
CA VAL A 53 -4.19 -0.27 8.34
C VAL A 53 -3.66 -1.49 7.60
N LEU A 54 -3.06 -1.28 6.43
CA LEU A 54 -2.50 -2.39 5.64
C LEU A 54 -1.39 -3.12 6.40
N GLU A 55 -0.53 -2.38 7.06
CA GLU A 55 0.55 -2.96 7.86
C GLU A 55 0.01 -3.78 9.03
N ARG A 56 -1.02 -3.28 9.71
CA ARG A 56 -1.65 -4.00 10.79
C ARG A 56 -2.30 -5.30 10.31
N LEU A 57 -2.99 -5.25 9.18
CA LEU A 57 -3.60 -6.45 8.59
C LEU A 57 -2.54 -7.49 8.25
N ASN A 58 -1.42 -7.07 7.74
CA ASN A 58 -0.32 -7.97 7.41
C ASN A 58 0.33 -8.56 8.66
N LYS A 59 0.71 -7.72 9.62
CA LYS A 59 1.51 -8.16 10.77
C LYS A 59 0.69 -8.79 11.88
N GLU A 60 -0.49 -8.25 12.16
CA GLU A 60 -1.32 -8.75 13.25
C GLU A 60 -2.31 -9.82 12.81
N GLU A 61 -2.85 -9.71 11.60
CA GLU A 61 -3.86 -10.64 11.10
C GLU A 61 -3.30 -11.70 10.16
N GLY A 62 -2.02 -11.62 9.83
CA GLY A 62 -1.38 -12.60 8.95
C GLY A 62 -1.81 -12.53 7.50
N LEU A 63 -2.43 -11.43 7.08
CA LEU A 63 -2.86 -11.25 5.70
C LEU A 63 -1.68 -10.93 4.81
N SER A 64 -1.50 -11.67 3.72
CA SER A 64 -0.51 -11.32 2.71
C SER A 64 -1.02 -10.17 1.86
N VAL A 65 -0.16 -9.20 1.59
CA VAL A 65 -0.53 -8.02 0.79
C VAL A 65 0.42 -7.89 -0.39
N LEU A 66 -0.13 -7.85 -1.60
CA LEU A 66 0.61 -7.48 -2.80
C LEU A 66 0.26 -6.04 -3.12
N LEU A 67 1.22 -5.15 -2.97
CA LEU A 67 1.05 -3.72 -3.08
C LEU A 67 1.76 -3.20 -4.32
N VAL A 68 1.03 -2.49 -5.18
CA VAL A 68 1.61 -1.76 -6.31
C VAL A 68 1.58 -0.27 -5.95
N GLU A 69 2.74 0.37 -5.92
CA GLU A 69 2.88 1.78 -5.56
C GLU A 69 3.94 2.47 -6.41
N GLN A 70 3.65 3.70 -6.84
CA GLN A 70 4.63 4.54 -7.50
C GLN A 70 5.56 5.22 -6.50
N ASN A 71 5.06 5.49 -5.30
CA ASN A 71 5.87 6.09 -4.24
C ASN A 71 6.74 5.01 -3.60
N ALA A 72 7.98 4.92 -4.06
CA ALA A 72 8.92 3.89 -3.62
C ALA A 72 9.22 3.96 -2.12
N ASN A 73 9.28 5.17 -1.54
CA ASN A 73 9.51 5.33 -0.11
C ASN A 73 8.42 4.69 0.73
N LEU A 74 7.15 4.93 0.37
CA LEU A 74 6.02 4.33 1.06
C LEU A 74 6.07 2.81 0.97
N ALA A 75 6.28 2.28 -0.23
CA ALA A 75 6.33 0.84 -0.45
C ALA A 75 7.46 0.19 0.33
N MET A 76 8.64 0.81 0.33
CA MET A 76 9.82 0.28 1.04
C MET A 76 9.63 0.22 2.54
N HIS A 77 8.91 1.18 3.12
CA HIS A 77 8.67 1.19 4.56
C HIS A 77 7.76 0.06 5.03
N MET A 78 6.88 -0.38 4.16
CA MET A 78 5.90 -1.41 4.50
C MET A 78 6.32 -2.80 4.07
N ALA A 79 6.97 -2.93 2.92
CA ALA A 79 7.20 -4.21 2.26
C ALA A 79 8.29 -5.04 2.91
N ASP A 80 8.12 -6.35 2.90
CA ASP A 80 9.18 -7.31 3.23
C ASP A 80 10.03 -7.55 2.00
N ARG A 81 9.41 -7.72 0.84
CA ARG A 81 10.08 -7.98 -0.42
C ARG A 81 9.58 -7.02 -1.50
N VAL A 82 10.50 -6.57 -2.35
CA VAL A 82 10.22 -5.54 -3.34
C VAL A 82 10.68 -6.01 -4.72
N TYR A 83 9.85 -5.69 -5.72
CA TYR A 83 10.17 -5.85 -7.13
C TYR A 83 10.05 -4.48 -7.79
N LEU A 84 11.13 -4.00 -8.41
CA LEU A 84 11.12 -2.73 -9.13
C LEU A 84 10.84 -2.99 -10.60
N LEU A 85 9.79 -2.36 -11.12
CA LEU A 85 9.41 -2.47 -12.53
C LEU A 85 9.72 -1.19 -13.27
N GLU A 86 10.25 -1.35 -14.48
CA GLU A 86 10.53 -0.24 -15.38
C GLU A 86 10.15 -0.70 -16.78
N THR A 87 9.21 0.02 -17.41
CA THR A 87 8.74 -0.29 -18.76
C THR A 87 8.38 -1.77 -18.95
N GLY A 88 7.61 -2.31 -17.99
CA GLY A 88 7.10 -3.68 -18.05
C GLY A 88 8.11 -4.75 -17.69
N ARG A 89 9.29 -4.38 -17.18
CA ARG A 89 10.34 -5.34 -16.81
C ARG A 89 10.71 -5.18 -15.34
N ILE A 90 11.01 -6.29 -14.68
CA ILE A 90 11.58 -6.26 -13.34
C ILE A 90 13.07 -5.96 -13.48
N VAL A 91 13.49 -4.81 -12.98
CA VAL A 91 14.89 -4.36 -13.07
C VAL A 91 15.69 -4.60 -11.79
N ALA A 92 15.00 -4.83 -10.67
CA ALA A 92 15.64 -5.20 -9.42
C ALA A 92 14.63 -5.89 -8.52
N SER A 93 15.10 -6.77 -7.65
CA SER A 93 14.27 -7.42 -6.66
C SER A 93 15.12 -7.82 -5.45
N GLY A 94 14.47 -7.94 -4.30
CA GLY A 94 15.14 -8.31 -3.06
C GLY A 94 14.31 -7.92 -1.86
N SER A 95 14.89 -8.06 -0.67
CA SER A 95 14.23 -7.55 0.54
C SER A 95 14.21 -6.02 0.51
N ALA A 96 13.27 -5.42 1.21
CA ALA A 96 13.22 -3.97 1.33
C ALA A 96 14.51 -3.42 1.94
N ALA A 97 15.08 -4.14 2.90
CA ALA A 97 16.35 -3.75 3.53
C ALA A 97 17.50 -3.73 2.52
N GLU A 98 17.61 -4.77 1.69
CA GLU A 98 18.66 -4.84 0.66
C GLU A 98 18.56 -3.71 -0.35
N LEU A 99 17.36 -3.46 -0.86
CA LEU A 99 17.15 -2.42 -1.87
C LEU A 99 17.31 -1.03 -1.29
N SER A 100 16.90 -0.81 -0.05
CA SER A 100 17.07 0.47 0.63
C SER A 100 18.53 0.80 0.90
N ALA A 101 19.39 -0.21 1.02
CA ALA A 101 20.82 -0.04 1.23
C ALA A 101 21.61 0.15 -0.08
N ASP A 102 21.00 -0.13 -1.22
CA ASP A 102 21.65 -0.02 -2.53
C ASP A 102 21.66 1.45 -2.98
N ASP A 103 22.87 2.02 -3.17
CA ASP A 103 23.03 3.42 -3.54
C ASP A 103 22.40 3.76 -4.88
N SER A 104 22.49 2.89 -5.87
CA SER A 104 21.91 3.14 -7.19
C SER A 104 20.39 3.16 -7.14
N ILE A 105 19.78 2.30 -6.33
CA ILE A 105 18.34 2.28 -6.11
C ILE A 105 17.91 3.54 -5.36
N ARG A 106 18.63 3.93 -4.32
CA ARG A 106 18.33 5.14 -3.54
C ARG A 106 18.35 6.38 -4.42
N LYS A 107 19.35 6.53 -5.27
CA LYS A 107 19.48 7.68 -6.18
C LYS A 107 18.40 7.68 -7.26
N ALA A 108 18.10 6.52 -7.84
CA ALA A 108 17.18 6.43 -8.95
C ALA A 108 15.71 6.50 -8.53
N TYR A 109 15.33 5.93 -7.38
CA TYR A 109 13.94 5.73 -7.01
C TYR A 109 13.53 6.33 -5.67
N LEU A 110 14.45 6.50 -4.73
CA LEU A 110 14.14 6.97 -3.38
C LEU A 110 14.46 8.46 -3.16
N GLY A 111 15.12 9.10 -4.11
CA GLY A 111 15.38 10.54 -4.05
C GLY A 111 16.54 10.97 -3.14
N PHE A 112 17.40 10.04 -2.75
CA PHE A 112 18.56 10.35 -1.91
C PHE A 112 19.82 10.56 -2.74
#